data_2f18d2af7fab02dc41cba2ff27a4f467
#
_entry.id   2f18d2af7fab02dc41cba2ff27a4f467
#
_cell.length_a   1.000
_cell.length_b   1.000
_cell.length_c   1.000
_cell.angle_alpha   90.00
_cell.angle_beta   90.00
_cell.angle_gamma   90.00
#
_symmetry.space_group_name_H-M   'P 1'
#
loop_
_entity.id
_entity.type
_entity.pdbx_description
1 polymer ?
#
loop_
_entity_poly.entity_id
_entity_poly.type
_entity_poly.pdbx_seq_one_letter_code
_entity_poly.pdbx_strand_id
1 'polypeptide(L)'
;AMSDDENMAALNKLWQNYCITSTFEPGSVQKPFTIATGLDTGTVTDDMTFDCDGGEMFDGRIIGCVKRSGHGLETVRQALMNSCNDALMQMSYKIGVDNFVKYQSAYGFGLKTNIDLPGEANTSTLVYTLDNMKPVDLATNSFGQNYNTTMIQLGSAFCSLVNGGTYYQPHVVRKITDADGNTISTIDPTVVKETISSSTSDQIKDYMYSVVSEGTGKMAKLDGYSMGGKTGTAEKLPRGNGNYVVSFIGYVPQENPQLVIYVVVDEPNVEDQSHGAFAMNISREILKEVLPYLNIYPDEEQNGTNAEYG
;
A
#
# COMPACT_ATOMS: atom_id res chain seq x y z
N ALA A 1 -7.51 24.79 31.44
CA ALA A 1 -6.16 24.98 30.84
C ALA A 1 -5.45 23.64 30.92
N MET A 2 -4.78 23.25 29.85
CA MET A 2 -3.93 22.05 29.83
C MET A 2 -2.75 22.25 30.78
N SER A 3 -2.28 21.19 31.42
CA SER A 3 -1.04 21.20 32.22
C SER A 3 0.17 21.39 31.30
N ASP A 4 1.33 21.75 31.88
CA ASP A 4 2.57 21.92 31.12
C ASP A 4 2.98 20.61 30.42
N ASP A 5 2.74 19.45 31.04
CA ASP A 5 3.01 18.14 30.46
C ASP A 5 2.08 17.82 29.28
N GLU A 6 0.79 18.17 29.36
CA GLU A 6 -0.18 18.04 28.28
C GLU A 6 0.16 18.96 27.10
N ASN A 7 0.58 20.20 27.39
CA ASN A 7 1.04 21.15 26.38
C ASN A 7 2.29 20.63 25.66
N MET A 8 3.27 20.11 26.43
CA MET A 8 4.49 19.54 25.87
C MET A 8 4.21 18.31 25.01
N ALA A 9 3.30 17.42 25.46
CA ALA A 9 2.89 16.27 24.69
C ALA A 9 2.20 16.67 23.38
N ALA A 10 1.34 17.71 23.42
CA ALA A 10 0.69 18.23 22.22
C ALA A 10 1.68 18.85 21.24
N LEU A 11 2.68 19.62 21.73
CA LEU A 11 3.74 20.18 20.90
C LEU A 11 4.61 19.09 20.26
N ASN A 12 5.00 18.07 21.03
CA ASN A 12 5.78 16.95 20.52
C ASN A 12 4.99 16.20 19.42
N LYS A 13 3.67 16.05 19.56
CA LYS A 13 2.82 15.45 18.53
C LYS A 13 2.79 16.27 17.23
N LEU A 14 2.82 17.60 17.32
CA LEU A 14 2.86 18.49 16.14
C LEU A 14 4.19 18.41 15.38
N TRP A 15 5.29 18.08 16.09
CA TRP A 15 6.61 17.96 15.47
C TRP A 15 6.92 16.56 14.94
N GLN A 16 6.06 15.58 15.21
CA GLN A 16 6.21 14.23 14.66
C GLN A 16 5.87 14.20 13.18
N ASN A 17 6.73 13.58 12.39
CA ASN A 17 6.44 13.27 11.00
C ASN A 17 5.63 11.98 10.93
N TYR A 18 4.33 12.08 10.74
CA TYR A 18 3.40 10.93 10.67
C TYR A 18 3.90 9.83 9.72
N CYS A 19 4.51 10.19 8.59
CA CYS A 19 4.94 9.23 7.59
C CYS A 19 5.97 8.22 8.10
N ILE A 20 6.75 8.58 9.12
CA ILE A 20 7.84 7.74 9.65
C ILE A 20 7.65 7.33 11.12
N THR A 21 6.81 8.06 11.87
CA THR A 21 6.63 7.83 13.32
C THR A 21 5.37 7.06 13.66
N SER A 22 4.28 7.24 12.88
CA SER A 22 2.99 6.62 13.16
C SER A 22 2.89 5.25 12.54
N THR A 23 2.38 4.30 13.31
CA THR A 23 2.18 2.91 12.88
C THR A 23 0.69 2.60 12.85
N PHE A 24 0.26 1.89 11.83
CA PHE A 24 -1.13 1.50 11.63
C PHE A 24 -1.22 0.19 10.85
N GLU A 25 -2.37 -0.45 10.92
CA GLU A 25 -2.68 -1.60 10.09
C GLU A 25 -2.89 -1.14 8.64
N PRO A 26 -2.15 -1.68 7.64
CA PRO A 26 -2.20 -1.20 6.26
C PRO A 26 -3.55 -1.47 5.57
N GLY A 27 -4.33 -2.43 6.06
CA GLY A 27 -5.55 -2.86 5.40
C GLY A 27 -5.28 -3.39 3.98
N SER A 28 -6.23 -3.19 3.08
CA SER A 28 -6.20 -3.79 1.74
C SER A 28 -5.03 -3.36 0.84
N VAL A 29 -4.22 -2.36 1.23
CA VAL A 29 -2.96 -2.06 0.52
C VAL A 29 -1.89 -3.13 0.72
N GLN A 30 -2.08 -4.05 1.68
CA GLN A 30 -1.25 -5.25 1.83
C GLN A 30 -1.46 -6.28 0.70
N LYS A 31 -2.63 -6.34 0.09
CA LYS A 31 -3.02 -7.41 -0.85
C LYS A 31 -2.09 -7.57 -2.06
N PRO A 32 -1.60 -6.51 -2.71
CA PRO A 32 -0.59 -6.63 -3.77
C PRO A 32 0.67 -7.39 -3.31
N PHE A 33 1.14 -7.17 -2.09
CA PHE A 33 2.32 -7.85 -1.54
C PHE A 33 2.06 -9.35 -1.32
N THR A 34 0.88 -9.70 -0.80
CA THR A 34 0.48 -11.09 -0.61
C THR A 34 0.38 -11.83 -1.94
N ILE A 35 -0.26 -11.23 -2.94
CA ILE A 35 -0.38 -11.81 -4.28
C ILE A 35 1.00 -11.93 -4.93
N ALA A 36 1.84 -10.88 -4.88
CA ALA A 36 3.19 -10.90 -5.42
C ALA A 36 4.05 -12.02 -4.76
N THR A 37 3.90 -12.23 -3.45
CA THR A 37 4.54 -13.35 -2.75
C THR A 37 4.10 -14.69 -3.31
N GLY A 38 2.81 -14.88 -3.54
CA GLY A 38 2.27 -16.11 -4.11
C GLY A 38 2.76 -16.37 -5.53
N LEU A 39 2.76 -15.34 -6.37
CA LEU A 39 3.24 -15.39 -7.76
C LEU A 39 4.74 -15.68 -7.82
N ASP A 40 5.55 -14.97 -7.04
CA ASP A 40 7.02 -15.08 -7.05
C ASP A 40 7.51 -16.43 -6.52
N THR A 41 6.78 -17.03 -5.58
CA THR A 41 7.05 -18.38 -5.06
C THR A 41 6.44 -19.49 -5.92
N GLY A 42 5.61 -19.15 -6.90
CA GLY A 42 4.86 -20.11 -7.72
C GLY A 42 3.77 -20.89 -6.95
N THR A 43 3.45 -20.47 -5.71
CA THR A 43 2.38 -21.09 -4.90
C THR A 43 0.98 -20.60 -5.30
N VAL A 44 0.92 -19.45 -5.96
CA VAL A 44 -0.26 -18.90 -6.64
C VAL A 44 0.12 -18.62 -8.08
N THR A 45 -0.74 -19.03 -9.04
CA THR A 45 -0.54 -18.82 -10.48
C THR A 45 -1.72 -18.07 -11.08
N ASP A 46 -1.54 -17.42 -12.23
CA ASP A 46 -2.56 -16.57 -12.87
C ASP A 46 -3.84 -17.33 -13.25
N ASP A 47 -3.72 -18.64 -13.53
CA ASP A 47 -4.83 -19.51 -13.88
C ASP A 47 -5.65 -20.02 -12.67
N MET A 48 -5.18 -19.76 -11.46
CA MET A 48 -5.92 -20.16 -10.25
C MET A 48 -7.17 -19.30 -10.04
N THR A 49 -8.17 -19.94 -9.47
CA THR A 49 -9.41 -19.31 -9.03
C THR A 49 -9.69 -19.64 -7.58
N PHE A 50 -10.39 -18.72 -6.92
CA PHE A 50 -10.73 -18.77 -5.50
C PHE A 50 -12.22 -18.52 -5.34
N ASP A 51 -12.92 -19.35 -4.57
CA ASP A 51 -14.34 -19.19 -4.33
C ASP A 51 -14.58 -18.40 -3.05
N CYS A 52 -15.20 -17.24 -3.18
CA CYS A 52 -15.51 -16.37 -2.06
C CYS A 52 -16.99 -16.54 -1.68
N ASP A 53 -17.25 -17.21 -0.59
CA ASP A 53 -18.60 -17.39 0.00
C ASP A 53 -18.92 -16.37 1.10
N GLY A 54 -18.00 -15.42 1.38
CA GLY A 54 -18.21 -14.30 2.30
C GLY A 54 -17.28 -14.30 3.51
N GLY A 55 -16.40 -15.27 3.67
CA GLY A 55 -15.35 -15.31 4.68
C GLY A 55 -15.02 -16.70 5.19
N GLU A 56 -13.98 -16.80 5.98
CA GLU A 56 -13.40 -18.02 6.52
C GLU A 56 -13.70 -18.20 8.01
N MET A 57 -13.93 -19.45 8.43
CA MET A 57 -14.21 -19.80 9.83
C MET A 57 -12.92 -20.10 10.61
N PHE A 58 -12.68 -19.40 11.71
CA PHE A 58 -11.59 -19.63 12.64
C PHE A 58 -12.11 -19.77 14.06
N ASP A 59 -11.90 -20.91 14.71
CA ASP A 59 -12.25 -21.16 16.11
C ASP A 59 -13.66 -20.67 16.50
N GLY A 60 -14.65 -20.91 15.63
CA GLY A 60 -16.04 -20.51 15.84
C GLY A 60 -16.36 -19.04 15.53
N ARG A 61 -15.41 -18.27 14.95
CA ARG A 61 -15.61 -16.89 14.50
C ARG A 61 -15.37 -16.79 13.00
N ILE A 62 -16.21 -16.02 12.32
CA ILE A 62 -16.03 -15.75 10.88
C ILE A 62 -15.17 -14.50 10.72
N ILE A 63 -14.04 -14.64 10.01
CA ILE A 63 -13.29 -13.52 9.45
C ILE A 63 -13.88 -13.23 8.08
N GLY A 64 -14.60 -12.12 7.97
CA GLY A 64 -15.43 -11.88 6.82
C GLY A 64 -14.76 -11.13 5.69
N CYS A 65 -15.22 -11.43 4.49
CA CYS A 65 -14.98 -10.61 3.32
C CYS A 65 -15.72 -9.27 3.42
N VAL A 66 -15.27 -8.28 2.66
CA VAL A 66 -15.96 -6.98 2.51
C VAL A 66 -17.39 -7.18 1.96
N LYS A 67 -17.57 -8.14 1.06
CA LYS A 67 -18.88 -8.57 0.57
C LYS A 67 -19.31 -9.84 1.32
N ARG A 68 -20.16 -9.68 2.31
CA ARG A 68 -20.61 -10.77 3.19
C ARG A 68 -21.41 -11.87 2.49
N SER A 69 -22.02 -11.58 1.34
CA SER A 69 -22.71 -12.56 0.49
C SER A 69 -21.78 -13.30 -0.46
N GLY A 70 -20.47 -13.08 -0.36
CA GLY A 70 -19.47 -13.63 -1.26
C GLY A 70 -19.39 -12.94 -2.62
N HIS A 71 -18.22 -13.04 -3.25
CA HIS A 71 -17.99 -12.61 -4.63
C HIS A 71 -18.25 -13.75 -5.64
N GLY A 72 -18.31 -15.00 -5.15
CA GLY A 72 -18.29 -16.20 -5.97
C GLY A 72 -16.90 -16.55 -6.46
N LEU A 73 -16.80 -17.26 -7.55
CA LEU A 73 -15.52 -17.67 -8.13
C LEU A 73 -14.80 -16.48 -8.78
N GLU A 74 -13.59 -16.19 -8.30
CA GLU A 74 -12.77 -15.09 -8.76
C GLU A 74 -11.38 -15.59 -9.20
N THR A 75 -10.83 -15.01 -10.28
CA THR A 75 -9.41 -15.11 -10.60
C THR A 75 -8.56 -14.29 -9.61
N VAL A 76 -7.24 -14.51 -9.59
CA VAL A 76 -6.32 -13.72 -8.76
C VAL A 76 -6.46 -12.21 -9.03
N ARG A 77 -6.55 -11.83 -10.31
CA ARG A 77 -6.81 -10.44 -10.75
C ARG A 77 -8.12 -9.90 -10.19
N GLN A 78 -9.22 -10.64 -10.35
CA GLN A 78 -10.54 -10.24 -9.86
C GLN A 78 -10.57 -10.09 -8.33
N ALA A 79 -9.91 -10.99 -7.61
CA ALA A 79 -9.79 -10.89 -6.15
C ALA A 79 -9.10 -9.60 -5.70
N LEU A 80 -8.08 -9.12 -6.44
CA LEU A 80 -7.45 -7.83 -6.18
C LEU A 80 -8.37 -6.66 -6.55
N MET A 81 -9.01 -6.71 -7.72
CA MET A 81 -9.95 -5.69 -8.23
C MET A 81 -11.12 -5.46 -7.27
N ASN A 82 -11.71 -6.54 -6.76
CA ASN A 82 -12.84 -6.53 -5.82
C ASN A 82 -12.40 -6.37 -4.36
N SER A 83 -11.09 -6.35 -4.11
CA SER A 83 -10.54 -6.30 -2.75
C SER A 83 -11.06 -7.44 -1.85
N CYS A 84 -11.15 -8.67 -2.38
CA CYS A 84 -11.69 -9.84 -1.69
C CYS A 84 -10.77 -10.30 -0.56
N ASN A 85 -11.25 -10.28 0.70
CA ASN A 85 -10.47 -10.78 1.84
C ASN A 85 -10.40 -12.31 1.83
N ASP A 86 -11.50 -12.96 1.49
CA ASP A 86 -11.63 -14.40 1.50
C ASP A 86 -10.63 -15.06 0.53
N ALA A 87 -10.60 -14.62 -0.73
CA ALA A 87 -9.61 -15.10 -1.69
C ALA A 87 -8.17 -14.90 -1.21
N LEU A 88 -7.88 -13.78 -0.52
CA LEU A 88 -6.54 -13.52 0.03
C LEU A 88 -6.19 -14.47 1.18
N MET A 89 -7.15 -14.81 2.04
CA MET A 89 -6.97 -15.83 3.08
C MET A 89 -6.65 -17.19 2.45
N GLN A 90 -7.42 -17.62 1.45
CA GLN A 90 -7.18 -18.88 0.71
C GLN A 90 -5.79 -18.88 0.03
N MET A 91 -5.38 -17.75 -0.59
CA MET A 91 -4.03 -17.60 -1.16
C MET A 91 -2.94 -17.73 -0.08
N SER A 92 -3.15 -17.14 1.10
CA SER A 92 -2.18 -17.18 2.18
C SER A 92 -1.90 -18.61 2.67
N TYR A 93 -2.89 -19.49 2.66
CA TYR A 93 -2.70 -20.90 3.00
C TYR A 93 -1.83 -21.63 1.97
N LYS A 94 -1.96 -21.28 0.68
CA LYS A 94 -1.10 -21.83 -0.37
C LYS A 94 0.33 -21.31 -0.25
N ILE A 95 0.50 -20.04 0.10
CA ILE A 95 1.81 -19.41 0.34
C ILE A 95 2.52 -20.06 1.53
N GLY A 96 1.78 -20.29 2.63
CA GLY A 96 2.28 -20.83 3.88
C GLY A 96 3.06 -19.80 4.71
N VAL A 97 3.22 -20.11 6.00
CA VAL A 97 3.85 -19.20 6.98
C VAL A 97 5.30 -18.88 6.60
N ASP A 98 6.08 -19.89 6.19
CA ASP A 98 7.50 -19.72 5.87
C ASP A 98 7.72 -18.68 4.76
N ASN A 99 7.02 -18.83 3.64
CA ASN A 99 7.12 -17.88 2.54
C ASN A 99 6.55 -16.51 2.92
N PHE A 100 5.42 -16.49 3.63
CA PHE A 100 4.80 -15.23 4.02
C PHE A 100 5.72 -14.39 4.91
N VAL A 101 6.29 -14.95 5.97
CA VAL A 101 7.22 -14.26 6.88
C VAL A 101 8.51 -13.88 6.17
N LYS A 102 9.06 -14.77 5.32
CA LYS A 102 10.24 -14.46 4.51
C LYS A 102 10.03 -13.23 3.64
N TYR A 103 8.92 -13.15 2.91
CA TYR A 103 8.63 -12.03 2.02
C TYR A 103 8.22 -10.76 2.78
N GLN A 104 7.53 -10.88 3.92
CA GLN A 104 7.27 -9.75 4.81
C GLN A 104 8.58 -9.06 5.21
N SER A 105 9.61 -9.84 5.56
CA SER A 105 10.96 -9.32 5.83
C SER A 105 11.66 -8.80 4.56
N ALA A 106 11.48 -9.46 3.42
CA ALA A 106 12.03 -9.01 2.14
C ALA A 106 11.48 -7.63 1.75
N TYR A 107 10.19 -7.38 1.97
CA TYR A 107 9.57 -6.06 1.78
C TYR A 107 10.00 -5.02 2.85
N GLY A 108 10.69 -5.43 3.91
CA GLY A 108 11.16 -4.53 4.96
C GLY A 108 10.16 -4.26 6.08
N PHE A 109 9.04 -4.99 6.14
CA PHE A 109 8.11 -4.86 7.26
C PHE A 109 8.76 -5.40 8.54
N GLY A 110 8.62 -4.64 9.64
CA GLY A 110 9.31 -4.91 10.89
C GLY A 110 10.76 -4.40 10.96
N LEU A 111 11.30 -3.84 9.85
CA LEU A 111 12.65 -3.30 9.77
C LEU A 111 12.63 -1.79 9.61
N LYS A 112 13.64 -1.09 10.11
CA LYS A 112 13.84 0.32 9.78
C LYS A 112 14.21 0.49 8.32
N THR A 113 13.67 1.51 7.67
CA THR A 113 14.05 1.88 6.29
C THR A 113 15.39 2.60 6.25
N ASN A 114 15.83 3.13 7.40
CA ASN A 114 16.99 3.99 7.55
C ASN A 114 16.90 5.27 6.68
N ILE A 115 15.69 5.81 6.53
CA ILE A 115 15.52 7.14 5.93
C ILE A 115 16.35 8.18 6.69
N ASP A 116 16.90 9.15 5.99
CA ASP A 116 17.75 10.21 6.53
C ASP A 116 16.98 11.28 7.34
N LEU A 117 15.92 10.85 8.04
CA LEU A 117 15.11 11.68 8.94
C LEU A 117 15.15 11.11 10.37
N PRO A 118 15.13 11.97 11.39
CA PRO A 118 15.05 11.51 12.78
C PRO A 118 13.65 11.02 13.15
N GLY A 119 13.58 10.09 14.11
CA GLY A 119 12.31 9.66 14.71
C GLY A 119 11.60 8.49 14.01
N GLU A 120 12.28 7.77 13.11
CA GLU A 120 11.71 6.59 12.49
C GLU A 120 11.32 5.53 13.53
N ALA A 121 10.06 5.08 13.49
CA ALA A 121 9.50 4.12 14.42
C ALA A 121 10.17 2.75 14.31
N ASN A 122 10.30 2.06 15.44
CA ASN A 122 10.70 0.66 15.47
C ASN A 122 9.44 -0.22 15.44
N THR A 123 9.27 -0.98 14.38
CA THR A 123 8.11 -1.85 14.15
C THR A 123 8.44 -3.35 14.32
N SER A 124 9.62 -3.71 14.81
CA SER A 124 10.10 -5.10 14.91
C SER A 124 9.21 -6.01 15.75
N THR A 125 8.51 -5.44 16.74
CA THR A 125 7.57 -6.18 17.60
C THR A 125 6.12 -6.08 17.12
N LEU A 126 5.88 -5.42 16.00
CA LEU A 126 4.54 -5.18 15.44
C LEU A 126 4.23 -6.09 14.24
N VAL A 127 5.12 -7.00 13.92
CA VAL A 127 4.98 -8.02 12.86
C VAL A 127 5.16 -9.41 13.46
N TYR A 128 4.61 -10.42 12.81
CA TYR A 128 4.75 -11.80 13.22
C TYR A 128 6.05 -12.42 12.71
N THR A 129 6.51 -13.44 13.44
CA THR A 129 7.67 -14.27 13.10
C THR A 129 7.23 -15.71 12.85
N LEU A 130 8.13 -16.56 12.36
CA LEU A 130 7.85 -17.99 12.16
C LEU A 130 7.37 -18.68 13.46
N ASP A 131 7.91 -18.26 14.60
CA ASP A 131 7.63 -18.91 15.88
C ASP A 131 6.25 -18.58 16.46
N ASN A 132 5.65 -17.45 16.05
CA ASN A 132 4.43 -16.96 16.67
C ASN A 132 3.24 -16.75 15.72
N MET A 133 3.42 -16.88 14.39
CA MET A 133 2.34 -16.72 13.40
C MET A 133 1.43 -17.96 13.39
N LYS A 134 0.21 -17.79 13.87
CA LYS A 134 -0.84 -18.81 13.83
C LYS A 134 -1.64 -18.73 12.52
N PRO A 135 -2.43 -19.76 12.14
CA PRO A 135 -3.24 -19.73 10.92
C PRO A 135 -4.16 -18.49 10.80
N VAL A 136 -4.76 -18.05 11.90
CA VAL A 136 -5.61 -16.86 11.93
C VAL A 136 -4.80 -15.58 11.70
N ASP A 137 -3.56 -15.52 12.19
CA ASP A 137 -2.67 -14.37 12.01
C ASP A 137 -2.22 -14.30 10.54
N LEU A 138 -1.84 -15.43 9.94
CA LEU A 138 -1.52 -15.53 8.52
C LEU A 138 -2.69 -15.05 7.66
N ALA A 139 -3.90 -15.52 7.94
CA ALA A 139 -5.11 -15.13 7.22
C ALA A 139 -5.36 -13.62 7.32
N THR A 140 -5.34 -13.04 8.53
CA THR A 140 -5.60 -11.61 8.71
C THR A 140 -4.48 -10.73 8.18
N ASN A 141 -3.22 -11.15 8.30
CA ASN A 141 -2.08 -10.43 7.73
C ASN A 141 -2.14 -10.40 6.19
N SER A 142 -2.71 -11.43 5.55
CA SER A 142 -2.80 -11.50 4.09
C SER A 142 -3.56 -10.34 3.45
N PHE A 143 -4.51 -9.75 4.19
CA PHE A 143 -5.26 -8.59 3.73
C PHE A 143 -5.00 -7.31 4.57
N GLY A 144 -3.92 -7.33 5.40
CA GLY A 144 -3.36 -6.14 6.05
C GLY A 144 -3.95 -5.80 7.41
N GLN A 145 -4.45 -6.77 8.15
CA GLN A 145 -4.86 -6.60 9.54
C GLN A 145 -3.98 -7.41 10.49
N ASN A 146 -4.03 -7.06 11.77
CA ASN A 146 -3.34 -7.74 12.87
C ASN A 146 -1.79 -7.62 12.83
N TYR A 147 -1.27 -6.61 12.13
CA TYR A 147 0.12 -6.16 12.21
C TYR A 147 0.20 -4.68 11.84
N ASN A 148 1.27 -3.98 12.26
CA ASN A 148 1.40 -2.56 12.00
C ASN A 148 2.68 -2.23 11.23
N THR A 149 2.58 -1.22 10.36
CA THR A 149 3.69 -0.67 9.57
C THR A 149 3.61 0.86 9.52
N THR A 150 4.69 1.53 9.12
CA THR A 150 4.68 2.97 8.84
C THR A 150 4.38 3.25 7.37
N MET A 151 4.01 4.50 7.05
CA MET A 151 3.81 4.90 5.65
C MET A 151 5.10 4.73 4.83
N ILE A 152 6.26 5.09 5.39
CA ILE A 152 7.52 4.99 4.66
C ILE A 152 7.93 3.54 4.39
N GLN A 153 7.71 2.62 5.33
CA GLN A 153 7.96 1.19 5.10
C GLN A 153 7.12 0.67 3.94
N LEU A 154 5.82 0.97 3.96
CA LEU A 154 4.88 0.50 2.95
C LEU A 154 5.13 1.15 1.59
N GLY A 155 5.41 2.46 1.57
CA GLY A 155 5.75 3.20 0.35
C GLY A 155 7.03 2.70 -0.30
N SER A 156 8.10 2.47 0.48
CA SER A 156 9.37 1.94 -0.03
C SER A 156 9.23 0.51 -0.55
N ALA A 157 8.49 -0.33 0.18
CA ALA A 157 8.16 -1.68 -0.28
C ALA A 157 7.34 -1.66 -1.57
N PHE A 158 6.35 -0.77 -1.68
CA PHE A 158 5.52 -0.63 -2.87
C PHE A 158 6.32 -0.17 -4.09
N CYS A 159 7.29 0.74 -3.91
CA CYS A 159 8.22 1.09 -4.97
C CYS A 159 8.92 -0.15 -5.55
N SER A 160 9.35 -1.11 -4.70
CA SER A 160 9.97 -2.33 -5.17
C SER A 160 9.00 -3.27 -5.91
N LEU A 161 7.70 -3.25 -5.59
CA LEU A 161 6.71 -4.01 -6.37
C LEU A 161 6.57 -3.53 -7.81
N VAL A 162 6.79 -2.24 -8.07
CA VAL A 162 6.48 -1.62 -9.37
C VAL A 162 7.70 -1.22 -10.19
N ASN A 163 8.92 -1.42 -9.66
CA ASN A 163 10.18 -1.07 -10.34
C ASN A 163 11.03 -2.27 -10.78
N GLY A 164 10.45 -3.46 -10.84
CA GLY A 164 11.16 -4.68 -11.21
C GLY A 164 11.72 -5.49 -10.02
N GLY A 165 11.39 -5.12 -8.78
CA GLY A 165 11.77 -5.86 -7.57
C GLY A 165 12.86 -5.22 -6.72
N THR A 166 13.46 -4.12 -7.15
CA THR A 166 14.59 -3.49 -6.45
C THR A 166 14.14 -2.60 -5.30
N TYR A 167 14.58 -2.92 -4.08
CA TYR A 167 14.30 -2.11 -2.89
C TYR A 167 15.43 -1.11 -2.66
N TYR A 168 15.10 0.17 -2.69
CA TYR A 168 16.01 1.28 -2.41
C TYR A 168 15.82 1.80 -0.99
N GLN A 169 16.92 2.23 -0.36
CA GLN A 169 16.85 3.01 0.88
C GLN A 169 16.20 4.37 0.58
N PRO A 170 15.09 4.73 1.24
CA PRO A 170 14.49 6.04 1.03
C PRO A 170 15.38 7.14 1.60
N HIS A 171 15.42 8.29 0.92
CA HIS A 171 16.12 9.50 1.41
C HIS A 171 15.40 10.75 0.91
N VAL A 172 15.51 11.86 1.66
CA VAL A 172 14.97 13.17 1.29
C VAL A 172 16.05 14.15 0.87
N VAL A 173 17.28 13.95 1.33
CA VAL A 173 18.42 14.80 0.94
C VAL A 173 18.98 14.31 -0.40
N ARG A 174 18.86 15.14 -1.43
CA ARG A 174 19.44 14.87 -2.74
C ARG A 174 20.88 15.35 -2.88
N LYS A 175 21.17 16.56 -2.36
CA LYS A 175 22.49 17.16 -2.41
C LYS A 175 22.70 18.17 -1.28
N ILE A 176 23.95 18.39 -0.93
CA ILE A 176 24.38 19.42 0.02
C ILE A 176 25.21 20.43 -0.78
N THR A 177 24.93 21.73 -0.61
CA THR A 177 25.65 22.82 -1.25
C THR A 177 26.28 23.76 -0.20
N ASP A 178 27.32 24.47 -0.57
CA ASP A 178 27.85 25.59 0.22
C ASP A 178 26.97 26.85 0.07
N ALA A 179 27.38 27.93 0.72
CA ALA A 179 26.69 29.23 0.70
C ALA A 179 26.68 29.89 -0.70
N ASP A 180 27.65 29.54 -1.55
CA ASP A 180 27.77 30.03 -2.93
C ASP A 180 27.00 29.16 -3.95
N GLY A 181 26.34 28.07 -3.49
CA GLY A 181 25.54 27.15 -4.33
C GLY A 181 26.38 26.05 -4.97
N ASN A 182 27.67 25.91 -4.68
CA ASN A 182 28.50 24.83 -5.19
C ASN A 182 28.15 23.51 -4.48
N THR A 183 28.05 22.39 -5.23
CA THR A 183 27.78 21.10 -4.66
C THR A 183 28.94 20.58 -3.83
N ILE A 184 28.71 20.35 -2.54
CA ILE A 184 29.65 19.70 -1.62
C ILE A 184 29.51 18.18 -1.73
N SER A 185 28.28 17.67 -1.76
CA SER A 185 27.98 16.23 -1.81
C SER A 185 26.66 15.97 -2.52
N THR A 186 26.56 14.85 -3.22
CA THR A 186 25.34 14.31 -3.80
C THR A 186 25.05 12.96 -3.15
N ILE A 187 23.79 12.70 -2.85
CA ILE A 187 23.33 11.42 -2.31
C ILE A 187 22.77 10.60 -3.48
N ASP A 188 23.44 9.50 -3.81
CA ASP A 188 23.01 8.59 -4.85
C ASP A 188 22.03 7.55 -4.29
N PRO A 189 21.09 7.04 -5.12
CA PRO A 189 20.18 5.97 -4.73
C PRO A 189 20.95 4.73 -4.28
N THR A 190 20.62 4.21 -3.10
CA THR A 190 21.25 3.01 -2.53
C THR A 190 20.33 1.82 -2.65
N VAL A 191 20.74 0.81 -3.44
CA VAL A 191 20.07 -0.49 -3.51
C VAL A 191 20.35 -1.27 -2.23
N VAL A 192 19.30 -1.73 -1.57
CA VAL A 192 19.40 -2.53 -0.35
C VAL A 192 19.28 -4.02 -0.65
N LYS A 193 18.32 -4.41 -1.49
CA LYS A 193 18.02 -5.81 -1.80
C LYS A 193 17.04 -5.93 -2.97
N GLU A 194 16.90 -7.15 -3.49
CA GLU A 194 15.80 -7.53 -4.38
C GLU A 194 14.67 -8.15 -3.55
N THR A 195 13.42 -7.82 -3.86
CA THR A 195 12.23 -8.28 -3.15
C THR A 195 11.48 -9.37 -3.91
N ILE A 196 11.26 -9.18 -5.20
CA ILE A 196 10.56 -10.08 -6.13
C ILE A 196 11.27 -10.09 -7.49
N SER A 197 10.94 -11.03 -8.34
CA SER A 197 11.40 -11.05 -9.73
C SER A 197 10.75 -9.94 -10.57
N SER A 198 11.41 -9.53 -11.66
CA SER A 198 10.85 -8.54 -12.59
C SER A 198 9.55 -9.03 -13.24
N SER A 199 9.45 -10.34 -13.53
CA SER A 199 8.24 -10.93 -14.09
C SER A 199 7.05 -10.83 -13.12
N THR A 200 7.28 -11.05 -11.82
CA THR A 200 6.26 -10.85 -10.78
C THR A 200 5.87 -9.38 -10.66
N SER A 201 6.87 -8.47 -10.74
CA SER A 201 6.62 -7.03 -10.74
C SER A 201 5.73 -6.61 -11.91
N ASP A 202 5.98 -7.09 -13.12
CA ASP A 202 5.17 -6.78 -14.29
C ASP A 202 3.74 -7.31 -14.15
N GLN A 203 3.58 -8.52 -13.64
CA GLN A 203 2.26 -9.13 -13.45
C GLN A 203 1.45 -8.41 -12.38
N ILE A 204 2.05 -8.05 -11.25
CA ILE A 204 1.32 -7.33 -10.18
C ILE A 204 0.97 -5.89 -10.58
N LYS A 205 1.82 -5.22 -11.38
CA LYS A 205 1.48 -3.93 -12.00
C LYS A 205 0.21 -4.04 -12.85
N ASP A 206 0.14 -5.04 -13.73
CA ASP A 206 -1.02 -5.27 -14.58
C ASP A 206 -2.31 -5.52 -13.78
N TYR A 207 -2.23 -6.28 -12.68
CA TYR A 207 -3.37 -6.46 -11.78
C TYR A 207 -3.78 -5.14 -11.09
N MET A 208 -2.82 -4.36 -10.61
CA MET A 208 -3.10 -3.07 -9.98
C MET A 208 -3.64 -2.02 -10.97
N TYR A 209 -3.24 -2.09 -12.25
CA TYR A 209 -3.87 -1.29 -13.30
C TYR A 209 -5.36 -1.62 -13.43
N SER A 210 -5.72 -2.91 -13.42
CA SER A 210 -7.13 -3.35 -13.46
C SER A 210 -7.93 -2.84 -12.24
N VAL A 211 -7.32 -2.69 -11.06
CA VAL A 211 -7.98 -2.09 -9.89
C VAL A 211 -8.41 -0.65 -10.14
N VAL A 212 -7.57 0.14 -10.83
CA VAL A 212 -7.86 1.55 -11.10
C VAL A 212 -8.72 1.73 -12.36
N SER A 213 -8.55 0.90 -13.38
CA SER A 213 -9.34 0.99 -14.61
C SER A 213 -10.77 0.48 -14.41
N GLU A 214 -10.95 -0.63 -13.69
CA GLU A 214 -12.22 -1.36 -13.61
C GLU A 214 -12.70 -1.70 -12.20
N GLY A 215 -11.77 -1.70 -11.22
CA GLY A 215 -12.03 -2.15 -9.85
C GLY A 215 -12.38 -1.05 -8.86
N THR A 216 -12.04 -1.31 -7.59
CA THR A 216 -12.32 -0.43 -6.44
C THR A 216 -11.54 0.88 -6.45
N GLY A 217 -10.52 1.00 -7.29
CA GLY A 217 -9.65 2.17 -7.39
C GLY A 217 -10.09 3.24 -8.41
N LYS A 218 -11.20 3.06 -9.11
CA LYS A 218 -11.65 3.92 -10.24
C LYS A 218 -11.65 5.42 -9.94
N MET A 219 -11.99 5.82 -8.72
CA MET A 219 -12.05 7.23 -8.35
C MET A 219 -10.69 7.92 -8.29
N ALA A 220 -9.60 7.14 -8.21
CA ALA A 220 -8.25 7.67 -8.26
C ALA A 220 -7.77 7.95 -9.69
N LYS A 221 -8.44 7.41 -10.71
CA LYS A 221 -8.04 7.53 -12.11
C LYS A 221 -7.96 9.02 -12.52
N LEU A 222 -6.84 9.38 -13.14
CA LEU A 222 -6.62 10.67 -13.77
C LEU A 222 -6.68 10.50 -15.29
N ASP A 223 -7.52 11.29 -15.96
CA ASP A 223 -7.71 11.22 -17.41
C ASP A 223 -6.40 11.50 -18.16
N GLY A 224 -6.12 10.68 -19.16
CA GLY A 224 -4.93 10.75 -19.96
C GLY A 224 -3.70 10.06 -19.38
N TYR A 225 -3.78 9.49 -18.17
CA TYR A 225 -2.67 8.78 -17.53
C TYR A 225 -3.01 7.32 -17.25
N SER A 226 -2.13 6.43 -17.68
CA SER A 226 -2.17 5.05 -17.20
C SER A 226 -1.66 4.98 -15.75
N MET A 227 -2.41 4.35 -14.89
CA MET A 227 -2.01 4.21 -13.49
C MET A 227 -2.58 2.95 -12.85
N GLY A 228 -1.84 2.39 -11.93
CA GLY A 228 -2.30 1.31 -11.09
C GLY A 228 -2.27 1.69 -9.61
N GLY A 229 -2.92 0.90 -8.79
CA GLY A 229 -2.92 1.16 -7.36
C GLY A 229 -3.86 0.28 -6.56
N LYS A 230 -3.97 0.58 -5.26
CA LYS A 230 -4.85 -0.14 -4.34
C LYS A 230 -5.40 0.78 -3.27
N THR A 231 -6.69 0.66 -3.01
CA THR A 231 -7.38 1.28 -1.87
C THR A 231 -7.12 0.51 -0.58
N GLY A 232 -7.02 1.20 0.53
CA GLY A 232 -6.94 0.64 1.88
C GLY A 232 -8.07 1.16 2.76
N THR A 233 -8.58 0.29 3.61
CA THR A 233 -9.50 0.63 4.70
C THR A 233 -9.17 -0.30 5.85
N ALA A 234 -8.84 0.25 7.00
CA ALA A 234 -8.58 -0.49 8.22
C ALA A 234 -9.35 0.15 9.37
N GLU A 235 -10.21 -0.61 10.02
CA GLU A 235 -10.86 -0.18 11.25
C GLU A 235 -9.83 -0.19 12.39
N LYS A 236 -9.77 0.88 13.17
CA LYS A 236 -8.85 0.99 14.31
C LYS A 236 -9.32 0.13 15.50
N LEU A 237 -8.39 -0.25 16.35
CA LEU A 237 -8.71 -0.96 17.58
C LEU A 237 -9.17 0.02 18.68
N PRO A 238 -10.15 -0.41 19.54
CA PRO A 238 -10.91 -1.64 19.46
C PRO A 238 -11.90 -1.64 18.29
N ARG A 239 -12.09 -2.80 17.63
CA ARG A 239 -13.04 -2.93 16.51
C ARG A 239 -14.47 -2.57 16.94
N GLY A 240 -15.25 -2.00 16.03
CA GLY A 240 -16.63 -1.55 16.29
C GLY A 240 -16.70 -0.15 16.86
N ASN A 241 -15.59 0.61 16.93
CA ASN A 241 -15.60 2.00 17.38
C ASN A 241 -15.93 3.03 16.29
N GLY A 242 -16.02 2.60 15.02
CA GLY A 242 -16.29 3.45 13.88
C GLY A 242 -15.12 4.30 13.40
N ASN A 243 -13.93 4.15 13.99
CA ASN A 243 -12.73 4.88 13.61
C ASN A 243 -11.93 4.09 12.57
N TYR A 244 -11.59 4.74 11.47
CA TYR A 244 -10.90 4.11 10.33
C TYR A 244 -9.66 4.88 9.91
N VAL A 245 -8.69 4.13 9.39
CA VAL A 245 -7.64 4.64 8.53
C VAL A 245 -8.03 4.27 7.09
N VAL A 246 -8.22 5.27 6.24
CA VAL A 246 -8.49 5.05 4.81
C VAL A 246 -7.33 5.55 3.99
N SER A 247 -6.98 4.81 2.93
CA SER A 247 -5.78 5.11 2.16
C SER A 247 -5.92 4.74 0.68
N PHE A 248 -5.04 5.30 -0.12
CA PHE A 248 -4.80 4.89 -1.49
C PHE A 248 -3.29 4.95 -1.76
N ILE A 249 -2.75 3.86 -2.29
CA ILE A 249 -1.41 3.82 -2.84
C ILE A 249 -1.50 3.55 -4.34
N GLY A 250 -0.75 4.30 -5.14
CA GLY A 250 -0.76 4.17 -6.59
C GLY A 250 0.56 4.55 -7.21
N TYR A 251 0.70 4.22 -8.48
CA TYR A 251 1.88 4.54 -9.28
C TYR A 251 1.46 4.97 -10.69
N VAL A 252 2.30 5.75 -11.33
CA VAL A 252 2.08 6.32 -12.67
C VAL A 252 3.43 6.60 -13.36
N PRO A 253 3.57 6.42 -14.69
CA PRO A 253 2.70 5.65 -15.61
C PRO A 253 2.72 4.13 -15.36
N GLN A 254 1.80 3.40 -16.01
CA GLN A 254 1.63 1.94 -15.85
C GLN A 254 2.88 1.15 -16.27
N GLU A 255 3.37 1.38 -17.49
CA GLU A 255 4.45 0.56 -18.04
C GLU A 255 5.81 0.90 -17.44
N ASN A 256 6.09 2.20 -17.25
CA ASN A 256 7.34 2.70 -16.69
C ASN A 256 7.07 3.62 -15.50
N PRO A 257 6.79 3.09 -14.32
CA PRO A 257 6.48 3.87 -13.12
C PRO A 257 7.58 4.86 -12.77
N GLN A 258 7.23 6.14 -12.67
CA GLN A 258 8.13 7.22 -12.30
C GLN A 258 7.77 7.86 -10.97
N LEU A 259 6.53 7.68 -10.54
CA LEU A 259 6.01 8.23 -9.30
C LEU A 259 5.15 7.21 -8.58
N VAL A 260 5.36 7.07 -7.29
CA VAL A 260 4.44 6.43 -6.35
C VAL A 260 3.81 7.50 -5.48
N ILE A 261 2.49 7.45 -5.33
CA ILE A 261 1.73 8.28 -4.41
C ILE A 261 1.10 7.40 -3.33
N TYR A 262 1.25 7.78 -2.06
CA TYR A 262 0.58 7.13 -0.95
C TYR A 262 -0.10 8.18 -0.06
N VAL A 263 -1.42 8.17 -0.06
CA VAL A 263 -2.25 9.06 0.76
C VAL A 263 -2.94 8.26 1.85
N VAL A 264 -2.80 8.71 3.08
CA VAL A 264 -3.45 8.14 4.26
C VAL A 264 -4.28 9.24 4.92
N VAL A 265 -5.54 8.94 5.22
CA VAL A 265 -6.44 9.78 6.00
C VAL A 265 -6.79 9.01 7.26
N ASP A 266 -6.28 9.48 8.39
CA ASP A 266 -6.45 8.88 9.71
C ASP A 266 -7.62 9.56 10.43
N GLU A 267 -8.67 8.78 10.71
CA GLU A 267 -9.91 9.24 11.34
C GLU A 267 -10.52 10.47 10.61
N PRO A 268 -10.97 10.31 9.36
CA PRO A 268 -11.61 11.42 8.65
C PRO A 268 -12.80 11.97 9.45
N ASN A 269 -12.89 13.32 9.54
CA ASN A 269 -13.93 13.99 10.33
C ASN A 269 -15.29 13.96 9.61
N VAL A 270 -15.87 12.77 9.48
CA VAL A 270 -17.16 12.48 8.83
C VAL A 270 -17.88 11.37 9.59
N GLU A 271 -19.18 11.21 9.37
CA GLU A 271 -20.02 10.22 10.03
C GLU A 271 -19.61 8.77 9.61
N ASP A 272 -19.44 8.52 8.33
CA ASP A 272 -18.93 7.26 7.80
C ASP A 272 -17.47 7.40 7.36
N GLN A 273 -16.55 7.01 8.25
CA GLN A 273 -15.12 7.10 8.03
C GLN A 273 -14.57 6.02 7.07
N SER A 274 -15.34 4.97 6.79
CA SER A 274 -14.86 3.82 6.01
C SER A 274 -14.72 4.08 4.50
N HIS A 275 -15.14 5.26 4.03
CA HIS A 275 -15.12 5.62 2.61
C HIS A 275 -13.70 5.85 2.07
N GLY A 276 -13.20 4.92 1.27
CA GLY A 276 -11.90 5.05 0.56
C GLY A 276 -11.83 6.20 -0.46
N ALA A 277 -12.97 6.81 -0.82
CA ALA A 277 -13.05 7.93 -1.76
C ALA A 277 -12.20 9.14 -1.35
N PHE A 278 -12.05 9.41 -0.05
CA PHE A 278 -11.26 10.55 0.43
C PHE A 278 -9.81 10.48 -0.04
N ALA A 279 -9.14 9.37 0.24
CA ALA A 279 -7.73 9.19 -0.15
C ALA A 279 -7.56 9.18 -1.68
N MET A 280 -8.48 8.57 -2.42
CA MET A 280 -8.46 8.56 -3.89
C MET A 280 -8.62 9.95 -4.50
N ASN A 281 -9.57 10.74 -4.00
CA ASN A 281 -9.79 12.10 -4.49
C ASN A 281 -8.58 13.00 -4.19
N ILE A 282 -8.03 12.94 -2.97
CA ILE A 282 -6.82 13.68 -2.61
C ILE A 282 -5.66 13.27 -3.52
N SER A 283 -5.46 11.97 -3.75
CA SER A 283 -4.40 11.48 -4.65
C SER A 283 -4.57 12.03 -6.06
N ARG A 284 -5.77 12.01 -6.62
CA ARG A 284 -6.05 12.53 -7.95
C ARG A 284 -5.78 14.03 -8.05
N GLU A 285 -6.20 14.82 -7.07
CA GLU A 285 -5.95 16.28 -7.08
C GLU A 285 -4.45 16.59 -6.96
N ILE A 286 -3.70 15.86 -6.12
CA ILE A 286 -2.24 15.99 -6.04
C ILE A 286 -1.59 15.64 -7.37
N LEU A 287 -1.98 14.53 -8.00
CA LEU A 287 -1.40 14.07 -9.27
C LEU A 287 -1.61 15.07 -10.41
N LYS A 288 -2.74 15.78 -10.47
CA LYS A 288 -3.00 16.83 -11.47
C LYS A 288 -1.93 17.92 -11.46
N GLU A 289 -1.43 18.27 -10.28
CA GLU A 289 -0.43 19.33 -10.12
C GLU A 289 1.00 18.78 -10.24
N VAL A 290 1.24 17.60 -9.67
CA VAL A 290 2.59 17.04 -9.54
C VAL A 290 3.10 16.45 -10.85
N LEU A 291 2.26 15.77 -11.64
CA LEU A 291 2.71 15.10 -12.85
C LEU A 291 3.26 16.08 -13.90
N PRO A 292 2.57 17.20 -14.24
CA PRO A 292 3.14 18.21 -15.12
C PRO A 292 4.41 18.85 -14.55
N TYR A 293 4.46 19.11 -13.23
CA TYR A 293 5.64 19.66 -12.57
C TYR A 293 6.87 18.75 -12.71
N LEU A 294 6.67 17.43 -12.65
CA LEU A 294 7.71 16.42 -12.83
C LEU A 294 8.01 16.09 -14.30
N ASN A 295 7.33 16.75 -15.26
CA ASN A 295 7.39 16.44 -16.69
C ASN A 295 6.98 14.99 -17.01
N ILE A 296 6.02 14.46 -16.28
CA ILE A 296 5.36 13.18 -16.59
C ILE A 296 4.13 13.53 -17.42
N TYR A 297 4.13 13.11 -18.68
CA TYR A 297 3.10 13.47 -19.66
C TYR A 297 2.04 12.37 -19.76
N PRO A 298 0.81 12.73 -20.22
CA PRO A 298 -0.23 11.76 -20.53
C PRO A 298 0.25 10.70 -21.51
N ASP A 299 -0.12 9.45 -21.25
CA ASP A 299 0.25 8.26 -22.02
C ASP A 299 -0.96 7.42 -22.47
N GLU A 300 -2.18 7.84 -22.09
CA GLU A 300 -3.44 7.30 -22.60
C GLU A 300 -4.18 8.35 -23.44
N GLU A 301 -5.04 7.91 -24.38
CA GLU A 301 -5.95 8.80 -25.09
C GLU A 301 -6.93 9.45 -24.09
N GLN A 302 -7.04 10.79 -24.15
CA GLN A 302 -8.02 11.50 -23.35
C GLN A 302 -9.42 11.18 -23.88
N ASN A 303 -10.28 10.60 -23.06
CA ASN A 303 -11.66 10.34 -23.41
C ASN A 303 -12.42 11.67 -23.62
N GLY A 304 -12.45 12.12 -24.89
CA GLY A 304 -13.48 12.98 -25.45
C GLY A 304 -13.61 14.40 -24.90
N THR A 305 -12.88 15.36 -25.50
CA THR A 305 -13.51 16.58 -26.02
C THR A 305 -12.85 16.87 -27.37
N ASN A 306 -13.40 16.33 -28.45
CA ASN A 306 -13.35 17.01 -29.74
C ASN A 306 -14.13 18.31 -29.55
N ALA A 307 -13.51 19.33 -28.98
CA ALA A 307 -13.91 20.70 -29.24
C ALA A 307 -13.43 20.97 -30.65
N GLU A 308 -14.33 20.81 -31.63
CA GLU A 308 -14.22 21.37 -32.93
C GLU A 308 -13.93 22.87 -32.76
N TYR A 309 -12.69 23.26 -32.96
CA TYR A 309 -12.36 24.63 -33.29
C TYR A 309 -12.57 24.76 -34.81
N GLY A 310 -13.82 25.15 -35.20
CA GLY A 310 -14.13 25.75 -36.47
C GLY A 310 -13.73 27.23 -36.48
#